data_267c5c0a1f69571748627752119cff7b
#
_entry.id   267c5c0a1f69571748627752119cff7b
#
_cell.length_a   1.000
_cell.length_b   1.000
_cell.length_c   1.000
_cell.angle_alpha   90.00
_cell.angle_beta   90.00
_cell.angle_gamma   90.00
#
_symmetry.space_group_name_H-M   'P 1'
#
loop_
_entity.id
_entity.type
_entity.pdbx_description
1 polymer ?
#
loop_
_entity_poly.entity_id
_entity_poly.type
_entity_poly.pdbx_seq_one_letter_code
_entity_poly.pdbx_strand_id
1 'polypeptide(L)'
;DEECFDIPSNHQDYGKKIAAYYWWIFPNLMLNFYPWGLSINVVLPQGISLTKIAYYGLILDKSKLGLGAGGDLDTVEDEDQWIVESCDKGMNSPLYQRGRYSPSMEQGVHHFHRLITE
;
A
#
# COMPACT_ATOMS: atom_id res chain seq x y z
N ASP A 1 -22.54 -6.14 1.27
CA ASP A 1 -21.93 -5.80 2.58
C ASP A 1 -20.42 -5.96 2.44
N GLU A 2 -19.70 -4.91 2.80
CA GLU A 2 -18.24 -4.89 2.73
C GLU A 2 -17.68 -5.79 3.84
N GLU A 3 -16.82 -6.74 3.48
CA GLU A 3 -16.13 -7.58 4.48
C GLU A 3 -15.23 -6.70 5.35
N CYS A 4 -15.49 -6.71 6.66
CA CYS A 4 -14.73 -5.95 7.64
C CYS A 4 -14.14 -6.89 8.69
N PHE A 5 -13.13 -6.39 9.43
CA PHE A 5 -12.59 -7.10 10.59
C PHE A 5 -13.64 -7.25 11.68
N ASP A 6 -13.67 -8.42 12.31
CA ASP A 6 -14.37 -8.63 13.59
C ASP A 6 -13.46 -8.13 14.72
N ILE A 7 -13.72 -6.88 15.16
CA ILE A 7 -12.85 -6.17 16.09
C ILE A 7 -13.33 -6.44 17.51
N PRO A 8 -12.49 -7.04 18.38
CA PRO A 8 -12.88 -7.38 19.75
C PRO A 8 -13.15 -6.11 20.60
N SER A 9 -14.01 -6.26 21.60
CA SER A 9 -14.53 -5.13 22.40
C SER A 9 -13.47 -4.38 23.21
N ASN A 10 -12.29 -4.97 23.42
CA ASN A 10 -11.16 -4.33 24.10
C ASN A 10 -10.19 -3.59 23.16
N HIS A 11 -10.47 -3.57 21.85
CA HIS A 11 -9.65 -2.88 20.88
C HIS A 11 -10.09 -1.41 20.71
N GLN A 12 -9.14 -0.50 20.47
CA GLN A 12 -9.41 0.93 20.28
C GLN A 12 -10.36 1.26 19.11
N ASP A 13 -10.44 0.36 18.12
CA ASP A 13 -11.28 0.51 16.93
C ASP A 13 -12.59 -0.27 17.04
N TYR A 14 -12.94 -0.77 18.23
CA TYR A 14 -14.20 -1.45 18.45
C TYR A 14 -15.40 -0.64 17.97
N GLY A 15 -16.31 -1.27 17.25
CA GLY A 15 -17.50 -0.62 16.68
C GLY A 15 -17.27 0.12 15.36
N LYS A 16 -16.02 0.22 14.87
CA LYS A 16 -15.74 0.76 13.54
C LYS A 16 -15.81 -0.34 12.48
N LYS A 17 -16.28 0.02 11.28
CA LYS A 17 -16.22 -0.84 10.10
C LYS A 17 -14.87 -0.63 9.42
N ILE A 18 -13.93 -1.54 9.63
CA ILE A 18 -12.58 -1.48 9.04
C ILE A 18 -12.40 -2.64 8.10
N ALA A 19 -12.26 -2.32 6.81
CA ALA A 19 -12.06 -3.31 5.76
C ALA A 19 -10.59 -3.71 5.57
N ALA A 20 -9.65 -2.82 5.90
CA ALA A 20 -8.22 -3.09 5.80
C ALA A 20 -7.41 -2.20 6.75
N TYR A 21 -6.22 -2.68 7.12
CA TYR A 21 -5.17 -1.87 7.73
C TYR A 21 -3.95 -1.88 6.84
N TYR A 22 -3.38 -0.70 6.57
CA TYR A 22 -2.17 -0.54 5.76
C TYR A 22 -1.04 0.01 6.62
N TRP A 23 0.04 -0.75 6.70
CA TRP A 23 1.22 -0.36 7.45
C TRP A 23 2.42 -0.32 6.53
N TRP A 24 3.17 0.75 6.62
CA TRP A 24 4.45 0.86 5.95
C TRP A 24 5.57 0.87 6.97
N ILE A 25 6.57 0.01 6.77
CA ILE A 25 7.74 -0.13 7.63
C ILE A 25 8.96 0.27 6.80
N PHE A 26 9.64 1.32 7.25
CA PHE A 26 10.84 1.82 6.59
C PHE A 26 11.92 0.72 6.51
N PRO A 27 12.68 0.59 5.40
CA PRO A 27 12.60 1.49 4.23
C PRO A 27 11.63 1.02 3.13
N ASN A 28 11.19 -0.23 3.10
CA ASN A 28 10.67 -0.83 1.88
C ASN A 28 9.63 -1.95 2.07
N LEU A 29 9.06 -2.08 3.26
CA LEU A 29 8.11 -3.14 3.58
C LEU A 29 6.72 -2.57 3.78
N MET A 30 5.74 -3.08 3.03
CA MET A 30 4.32 -2.77 3.21
C MET A 30 3.58 -4.00 3.69
N LEU A 31 2.75 -3.83 4.73
CA LEU A 31 1.90 -4.85 5.31
C LEU A 31 0.45 -4.41 5.15
N ASN A 32 -0.31 -5.16 4.37
CA ASN A 32 -1.70 -4.89 4.05
C ASN A 32 -2.56 -5.99 4.69
N PHE A 33 -3.18 -5.66 5.83
CA PHE A 33 -4.02 -6.61 6.58
C PHE A 33 -5.45 -6.54 6.07
N TYR A 34 -6.01 -7.71 5.78
CA TYR A 34 -7.38 -7.92 5.34
C TYR A 34 -8.07 -8.99 6.21
N PRO A 35 -9.40 -9.07 6.24
CA PRO A 35 -10.11 -10.14 6.97
C PRO A 35 -9.72 -11.56 6.57
N TRP A 36 -9.23 -11.78 5.35
CA TRP A 36 -8.74 -13.07 4.87
C TRP A 36 -7.28 -13.37 5.28
N GLY A 37 -6.48 -12.34 5.65
CA GLY A 37 -5.07 -12.54 5.99
C GLY A 37 -4.20 -11.31 5.74
N LEU A 38 -3.01 -11.50 5.20
CA LEU A 38 -1.99 -10.48 5.04
C LEU A 38 -1.36 -10.54 3.64
N SER A 39 -1.40 -9.41 2.92
CA SER A 39 -0.54 -9.17 1.76
C SER A 39 0.70 -8.40 2.19
N ILE A 40 1.87 -8.84 1.73
CA ILE A 40 3.17 -8.25 2.03
C ILE A 40 3.80 -7.81 0.72
N ASN A 41 4.16 -6.54 0.61
CA ASN A 41 4.84 -6.02 -0.56
C ASN A 41 6.23 -5.54 -0.15
N VAL A 42 7.27 -6.04 -0.82
CA VAL A 42 8.66 -5.65 -0.58
C VAL A 42 9.19 -4.92 -1.80
N VAL A 43 9.53 -3.64 -1.64
CA VAL A 43 10.06 -2.79 -2.70
C VAL A 43 11.57 -2.89 -2.73
N LEU A 44 12.13 -3.38 -3.84
CA LEU A 44 13.54 -3.71 -3.99
C LEU A 44 14.16 -2.92 -5.17
N PRO A 45 14.72 -1.73 -4.93
CA PRO A 45 15.44 -0.98 -5.97
C PRO A 45 16.59 -1.82 -6.54
N GLN A 46 16.63 -1.96 -7.86
CA GLN A 46 17.66 -2.71 -8.58
C GLN A 46 18.65 -1.77 -9.31
N GLY A 47 18.33 -0.50 -9.37
CA GLY A 47 19.13 0.53 -10.03
C GLY A 47 18.35 1.83 -10.17
N ILE A 48 18.84 2.74 -10.97
CA ILE A 48 18.25 4.09 -11.13
C ILE A 48 16.84 4.02 -11.76
N SER A 49 16.64 3.13 -12.72
CA SER A 49 15.40 3.05 -13.52
C SER A 49 14.65 1.74 -13.33
N LEU A 50 15.04 0.92 -12.37
CA LEU A 50 14.42 -0.39 -12.19
C LEU A 50 14.19 -0.67 -10.71
N THR A 51 12.94 -0.98 -10.38
CA THR A 51 12.55 -1.45 -9.05
C THR A 51 11.79 -2.76 -9.20
N LYS A 52 12.16 -3.77 -8.42
CA LYS A 52 11.40 -5.01 -8.29
C LYS A 52 10.46 -4.88 -7.09
N ILE A 53 9.21 -5.31 -7.26
CA ILE A 53 8.28 -5.50 -6.14
C ILE A 53 8.05 -7.00 -5.98
N ALA A 54 8.22 -7.51 -4.76
CA ALA A 54 7.93 -8.89 -4.42
C ALA A 54 6.66 -8.91 -3.55
N TYR A 55 5.68 -9.72 -3.98
CA TYR A 55 4.38 -9.89 -3.31
C TYR A 55 4.32 -11.25 -2.63
N TYR A 56 3.81 -11.27 -1.39
CA TYR A 56 3.59 -12.50 -0.63
C TYR A 56 2.21 -12.44 0.04
N GLY A 57 1.43 -13.52 -0.08
CA GLY A 57 0.13 -13.67 0.59
C GLY A 57 0.21 -14.69 1.72
N LEU A 58 -0.22 -14.32 2.91
CA LEU A 58 -0.40 -15.20 4.06
C LEU A 58 -1.90 -15.31 4.35
N ILE A 59 -2.50 -16.46 4.02
CA ILE A 59 -3.94 -16.67 4.14
C ILE A 59 -4.25 -17.22 5.52
N LEU A 60 -5.06 -16.47 6.28
CA LEU A 60 -5.59 -16.87 7.58
C LEU A 60 -6.95 -17.55 7.44
N ASP A 61 -7.85 -16.96 6.67
CA ASP A 61 -9.20 -17.48 6.45
C ASP A 61 -9.52 -17.55 4.94
N LYS A 62 -9.50 -18.78 4.43
CA LYS A 62 -9.76 -19.06 3.01
C LYS A 62 -11.20 -18.73 2.58
N SER A 63 -12.15 -18.74 3.51
CA SER A 63 -13.55 -18.46 3.18
C SER A 63 -13.80 -16.98 2.83
N LYS A 64 -12.90 -16.11 3.28
CA LYS A 64 -12.93 -14.66 3.03
C LYS A 64 -12.04 -14.21 1.86
N LEU A 65 -11.26 -15.12 1.30
CA LEU A 65 -10.40 -14.81 0.16
C LEU A 65 -11.24 -14.46 -1.07
N GLY A 66 -10.88 -13.38 -1.74
CA GLY A 66 -11.63 -12.88 -2.89
C GLY A 66 -12.85 -12.02 -2.55
N LEU A 67 -13.04 -11.67 -1.25
CA LEU A 67 -14.14 -10.84 -0.79
C LEU A 67 -13.65 -9.47 -0.27
N GLY A 68 -14.47 -8.43 -0.49
CA GLY A 68 -14.24 -7.09 0.05
C GLY A 68 -12.96 -6.42 -0.41
N ALA A 69 -12.42 -5.54 0.42
CA ALA A 69 -11.13 -4.90 0.17
C ALA A 69 -10.01 -5.96 0.10
N GLY A 70 -9.21 -5.94 -0.94
CA GLY A 70 -8.20 -6.97 -1.18
C GLY A 70 -8.75 -8.27 -1.79
N GLY A 71 -9.99 -8.27 -2.30
CA GLY A 71 -10.59 -9.41 -3.00
C GLY A 71 -10.00 -9.67 -4.39
N ASP A 72 -9.50 -8.63 -5.05
CA ASP A 72 -8.85 -8.69 -6.37
C ASP A 72 -7.53 -7.93 -6.34
N LEU A 73 -6.55 -8.49 -5.62
CA LEU A 73 -5.23 -7.86 -5.47
C LEU A 73 -4.46 -7.79 -6.78
N ASP A 74 -4.59 -8.80 -7.64
CA ASP A 74 -3.85 -8.84 -8.92
C ASP A 74 -4.24 -7.63 -9.78
N THR A 75 -5.53 -7.32 -9.89
CA THR A 75 -5.99 -6.14 -10.63
C THR A 75 -5.52 -4.84 -9.98
N VAL A 76 -5.59 -4.73 -8.65
CA VAL A 76 -5.13 -3.52 -7.94
C VAL A 76 -3.62 -3.32 -8.11
N GLU A 77 -2.83 -4.38 -8.00
CA GLU A 77 -1.38 -4.32 -8.17
C GLU A 77 -0.97 -3.91 -9.60
N ASP A 78 -1.68 -4.40 -10.61
CA ASP A 78 -1.47 -4.01 -12.01
C ASP A 78 -1.83 -2.54 -12.27
N GLU A 79 -2.94 -2.04 -11.69
CA GLU A 79 -3.33 -0.64 -11.75
C GLU A 79 -2.30 0.27 -11.07
N ASP A 80 -1.84 -0.08 -9.89
CA ASP A 80 -0.82 0.66 -9.14
C ASP A 80 0.50 0.70 -9.91
N GLN A 81 0.93 -0.41 -10.49
CA GLN A 81 2.13 -0.47 -11.32
C GLN A 81 2.02 0.48 -12.52
N TRP A 82 0.90 0.45 -13.23
CA TRP A 82 0.68 1.34 -14.37
C TRP A 82 0.75 2.83 -13.99
N ILE A 83 0.15 3.20 -12.84
CA ILE A 83 0.18 4.57 -12.33
C ILE A 83 1.62 4.98 -11.98
N VAL A 84 2.37 4.14 -11.26
CA VAL A 84 3.76 4.42 -10.87
C VAL A 84 4.65 4.60 -12.10
N GLU A 85 4.56 3.72 -13.09
CA GLU A 85 5.33 3.83 -14.34
C GLU A 85 4.95 5.08 -15.15
N SER A 86 3.67 5.46 -15.13
CA SER A 86 3.19 6.67 -15.80
C SER A 86 3.70 7.94 -15.10
N CYS A 87 3.71 7.95 -13.77
CA CYS A 87 4.27 9.04 -12.97
C CYS A 87 5.79 9.19 -13.19
N ASP A 88 6.53 8.08 -13.25
CA ASP A 88 7.97 8.10 -13.55
C ASP A 88 8.26 8.74 -14.91
N LYS A 89 7.51 8.36 -15.95
CA LYS A 89 7.61 9.01 -17.27
C LYS A 89 7.33 10.51 -17.19
N GLY A 90 6.32 10.91 -16.43
CA GLY A 90 5.96 12.31 -16.20
C GLY A 90 7.06 13.10 -15.48
N MET A 91 7.65 12.53 -14.44
CA MET A 91 8.75 13.13 -13.68
C MET A 91 10.03 13.31 -14.51
N ASN A 92 10.28 12.42 -15.47
CA ASN A 92 11.39 12.50 -16.40
C ASN A 92 11.13 13.49 -17.57
N SER A 93 9.95 14.13 -17.62
CA SER A 93 9.63 15.16 -18.62
C SER A 93 10.40 16.46 -18.38
N PRO A 94 10.87 17.15 -19.43
CA PRO A 94 11.49 18.47 -19.31
C PRO A 94 10.59 19.55 -18.69
N LEU A 95 9.28 19.33 -18.68
CA LEU A 95 8.30 20.24 -18.10
C LEU A 95 8.10 20.05 -16.59
N TYR A 96 8.54 18.91 -16.04
CA TYR A 96 8.43 18.65 -14.60
C TYR A 96 9.53 19.41 -13.83
N GLN A 97 9.13 20.19 -12.86
CA GLN A 97 10.06 20.96 -12.04
C GLN A 97 10.04 20.48 -10.58
N ARG A 98 8.85 20.29 -10.02
CA ARG A 98 8.67 19.83 -8.62
C ARG A 98 7.23 19.39 -8.36
N GLY A 99 7.07 18.44 -7.48
CA GLY A 99 5.79 18.10 -6.88
C GLY A 99 5.44 19.00 -5.67
N ARG A 100 4.21 18.84 -5.18
CA ARG A 100 3.73 19.45 -3.93
C ARG A 100 3.04 18.38 -3.11
N TYR A 101 3.25 18.41 -1.81
CA TYR A 101 2.51 17.54 -0.90
C TYR A 101 1.18 18.18 -0.48
N SER A 102 0.15 17.36 -0.34
CA SER A 102 -1.05 17.72 0.39
C SER A 102 -0.74 17.69 1.90
N PRO A 103 -0.86 18.82 2.65
CA PRO A 103 -0.52 18.84 4.07
C PRO A 103 -1.37 17.90 4.93
N SER A 104 -2.59 17.60 4.51
CA SER A 104 -3.53 16.76 5.24
C SER A 104 -3.55 15.30 4.80
N MET A 105 -3.19 15.01 3.52
CA MET A 105 -3.37 13.67 2.94
C MET A 105 -2.04 12.92 2.72
N GLU A 106 -0.91 13.65 2.59
CA GLU A 106 0.37 13.06 2.21
C GLU A 106 1.47 13.19 3.28
N GLN A 107 1.07 13.23 4.55
CA GLN A 107 2.02 13.30 5.68
C GLN A 107 2.97 12.10 5.71
N GLY A 108 2.47 10.90 5.40
CA GLY A 108 3.28 9.68 5.34
C GLY A 108 4.31 9.72 4.21
N VAL A 109 3.92 10.18 3.02
CA VAL A 109 4.83 10.34 1.87
C VAL A 109 5.91 11.37 2.18
N HIS A 110 5.54 12.50 2.76
CA HIS A 110 6.51 13.53 3.18
C HIS A 110 7.48 12.99 4.25
N HIS A 111 6.97 12.23 5.23
CA HIS A 111 7.80 11.59 6.25
C HIS A 111 8.80 10.61 5.63
N PHE A 112 8.35 9.77 4.69
CA PHE A 112 9.23 8.86 3.95
C PHE A 112 10.36 9.59 3.24
N HIS A 113 10.04 10.65 2.49
CA HIS A 113 11.06 11.42 1.78
C HIS A 113 12.06 12.08 2.71
N ARG A 114 11.65 12.48 3.90
CA ARG A 114 12.58 12.95 4.92
C ARG A 114 13.53 11.85 5.39
N LEU A 115 13.02 10.65 5.65
CA LEU A 115 13.84 9.52 6.11
C LEU A 115 14.90 9.07 5.09
N ILE A 116 14.62 9.24 3.78
CA ILE A 116 15.61 8.89 2.74
C ILE A 116 16.60 10.00 2.42
N THR A 117 16.40 11.23 2.93
CA THR A 117 17.25 12.39 2.67
C THR A 117 18.07 12.84 3.89
N GLU A 118 17.75 12.35 5.07
CA GLU A 118 18.47 12.57 6.33
C GLU A 118 19.54 11.49 6.56
#